data_f94c1a1d75ec19900b37192834515ec9
#
_entry.id   f94c1a1d75ec19900b37192834515ec9
#
_cell.length_a   1.000
_cell.length_b   1.000
_cell.length_c   1.000
_cell.angle_alpha   90.00
_cell.angle_beta   90.00
_cell.angle_gamma   90.00
#
_symmetry.space_group_name_H-M   'P 1'
#
loop_
_entity.id
_entity.type
_entity.pdbx_description
1 polymer ?
#
loop_
_entity_poly.entity_id
_entity_poly.type
_entity_poly.pdbx_seq_one_letter_code
_entity_poly.pdbx_strand_id
1 'polypeptide(L)'
;MDKVVVTLADSVASLYSRISQLLLGKDGQDYDVERGQALTRVIIVPMVAIYAIWLLGSSTQYPAWVFRSFVIYSSIAVPLSVLLLRHVIRRPGYNLARRAFAMANDYTMMAFALVAGGAEMLPITAFVLWVTAGNGIRYGQPYLAAATGCALVTLSVAYLTNSYWQANPYMALSFLLAALLVPAYIFMLLNRLQIARDEAMEANDAKSRFLAQASHDLRQPIHAISLFTACLRDAGLDHEQRTMVENIDRSLNSVSGLFRSLLDISTLDSGRVQPVLRPVQIGKLLADVARQNSQVAGWANSILHVVHSSCYVEADAVLLTTMVQNIVSNALKYAPGSAVLIGCRRQHGQLRIEIHDRGDGITAEHLPHVFDEFYQVRERGDRNAEGVGLGLAIVRRLGRLMDFDVAVMSTKGKGTRVIISGLRIVPAPAAATMAAAPLPMAPDGLRVLLVEDDRDVLSATTLLLEKWGCIVQAEPSPPREPANWDILITDFDLGGKRTGADCIATVRKLAQRQVPAIVMTGHDEGRVRAELVDERIPVLAKPVRPAEMRAVLTTLALRAATTLPGRKIS
;
A
#
# COMPACT_ATOMS: atom_id res chain seq x y z
N MET A 1 32.07 -35.32 10.03
CA MET A 1 31.16 -34.77 11.09
C MET A 1 30.35 -33.56 10.58
N ASP A 2 30.95 -32.64 9.83
CA ASP A 2 30.26 -31.40 9.40
C ASP A 2 29.07 -31.62 8.45
N LYS A 3 29.13 -32.59 7.53
CA LYS A 3 27.99 -32.86 6.62
C LYS A 3 26.73 -33.40 7.34
N VAL A 4 26.91 -34.17 8.42
CA VAL A 4 25.79 -34.75 9.18
C VAL A 4 25.12 -33.67 10.05
N VAL A 5 25.89 -32.72 10.60
CA VAL A 5 25.40 -31.61 11.40
C VAL A 5 24.61 -30.61 10.52
N VAL A 6 25.11 -30.31 9.32
CA VAL A 6 24.41 -29.43 8.35
C VAL A 6 23.10 -30.07 7.88
N THR A 7 23.11 -31.37 7.56
CA THR A 7 21.91 -32.10 7.11
C THR A 7 20.86 -32.22 8.22
N LEU A 8 21.26 -32.34 9.49
CA LEU A 8 20.36 -32.33 10.65
C LEU A 8 19.77 -30.94 10.89
N ALA A 9 20.58 -29.91 10.78
CA ALA A 9 20.11 -28.52 10.92
C ALA A 9 19.09 -28.13 9.83
N ASP A 10 19.35 -28.50 8.58
CA ASP A 10 18.44 -28.29 7.45
C ASP A 10 17.15 -29.14 7.58
N SER A 11 17.26 -30.37 8.08
CA SER A 11 16.09 -31.22 8.33
C SER A 11 15.20 -30.68 9.46
N VAL A 12 15.80 -30.17 10.54
CA VAL A 12 15.10 -29.54 11.65
C VAL A 12 14.47 -28.21 11.20
N ALA A 13 15.18 -27.38 10.43
CA ALA A 13 14.65 -26.13 9.86
C ALA A 13 13.50 -26.41 8.88
N SER A 14 13.61 -27.44 8.04
CA SER A 14 12.55 -27.86 7.11
C SER A 14 11.32 -28.41 7.87
N LEU A 15 11.54 -29.21 8.91
CA LEU A 15 10.46 -29.74 9.76
C LEU A 15 9.77 -28.59 10.54
N TYR A 16 10.54 -27.65 11.08
CA TYR A 16 10.03 -26.46 11.75
C TYR A 16 9.21 -25.58 10.79
N SER A 17 9.71 -25.34 9.58
CA SER A 17 9.02 -24.61 8.52
C SER A 17 7.70 -25.29 8.13
N ARG A 18 7.67 -26.60 7.93
CA ARG A 18 6.46 -27.38 7.60
C ARG A 18 5.44 -27.38 8.74
N ILE A 19 5.89 -27.55 9.98
CA ILE A 19 5.03 -27.50 11.16
C ILE A 19 4.49 -26.09 11.36
N SER A 20 5.31 -25.07 11.14
CA SER A 20 4.93 -23.65 11.19
C SER A 20 3.88 -23.33 10.10
N GLN A 21 4.07 -23.74 8.86
CA GLN A 21 3.10 -23.55 7.77
C GLN A 21 1.77 -24.28 8.00
N LEU A 22 1.82 -25.49 8.56
CA LEU A 22 0.62 -26.30 8.86
C LEU A 22 -0.21 -25.73 10.04
N LEU A 23 0.45 -25.10 11.01
CA LEU A 23 -0.20 -24.62 12.24
C LEU A 23 -0.49 -23.13 12.26
N LEU A 24 0.19 -22.32 11.46
CA LEU A 24 0.17 -20.86 11.60
C LEU A 24 -0.69 -20.14 10.56
N GLY A 25 -1.12 -20.72 9.47
CA GLY A 25 -1.94 -20.03 8.47
C GLY A 25 -1.36 -18.67 8.02
N LYS A 26 -1.78 -18.13 6.89
CA LYS A 26 -1.20 -16.94 6.25
C LYS A 26 -1.59 -15.56 6.82
N ASP A 27 -2.26 -15.44 7.97
CA ASP A 27 -2.87 -14.17 8.40
C ASP A 27 -2.29 -13.56 9.70
N GLY A 28 -1.75 -12.34 9.61
CA GLY A 28 -1.59 -11.32 10.66
C GLY A 28 -0.27 -11.28 11.46
N GLN A 29 0.50 -10.19 11.34
CA GLN A 29 1.87 -10.06 11.93
C GLN A 29 1.96 -10.06 13.46
N ASP A 30 1.03 -9.45 14.22
CA ASP A 30 1.09 -9.40 15.70
C ASP A 30 0.65 -10.68 16.40
N TYR A 31 -0.12 -11.48 15.72
CA TYR A 31 -0.68 -12.74 16.20
C TYR A 31 0.36 -13.88 16.19
N ASP A 32 1.31 -13.83 15.27
CA ASP A 32 2.33 -14.87 15.08
C ASP A 32 3.34 -14.96 16.22
N VAL A 33 3.64 -13.87 16.91
CA VAL A 33 4.68 -13.84 17.97
C VAL A 33 4.28 -14.69 19.17
N GLU A 34 3.04 -14.61 19.64
CA GLU A 34 2.56 -15.39 20.78
C GLU A 34 2.31 -16.85 20.44
N ARG A 35 1.84 -17.12 19.21
CA ARG A 35 1.73 -18.49 18.67
C ARG A 35 3.08 -19.17 18.57
N GLY A 36 4.09 -18.48 18.04
CA GLY A 36 5.45 -19.00 17.93
C GLY A 36 6.02 -19.42 19.28
N GLN A 37 5.78 -18.63 20.34
CA GLN A 37 6.23 -18.97 21.69
C GLN A 37 5.45 -20.15 22.29
N ALA A 38 4.13 -20.19 22.11
CA ALA A 38 3.31 -21.31 22.56
C ALA A 38 3.70 -22.63 21.86
N LEU A 39 4.00 -22.58 20.56
CA LEU A 39 4.50 -23.72 19.80
C LEU A 39 5.87 -24.19 20.33
N THR A 40 6.79 -23.26 20.60
CA THR A 40 8.10 -23.56 21.17
C THR A 40 7.97 -24.27 22.52
N ARG A 41 7.02 -23.86 23.39
CA ARG A 41 6.75 -24.56 24.65
C ARG A 41 6.27 -26.00 24.46
N VAL A 42 5.39 -26.23 23.50
CA VAL A 42 4.89 -27.59 23.19
C VAL A 42 6.02 -28.54 22.75
N ILE A 43 7.11 -28.02 22.23
CA ILE A 43 8.29 -28.81 21.84
C ILE A 43 9.28 -28.94 23.01
N ILE A 44 9.65 -27.83 23.64
CA ILE A 44 10.72 -27.79 24.64
C ILE A 44 10.27 -28.38 25.98
N VAL A 45 9.04 -28.14 26.44
CA VAL A 45 8.59 -28.66 27.74
C VAL A 45 8.61 -30.20 27.78
N PRO A 46 8.09 -30.94 26.78
CA PRO A 46 8.24 -32.39 26.76
C PRO A 46 9.71 -32.84 26.66
N MET A 47 10.54 -32.15 25.86
CA MET A 47 11.96 -32.50 25.72
C MET A 47 12.71 -32.38 27.06
N VAL A 48 12.50 -31.29 27.79
CA VAL A 48 13.07 -31.07 29.12
C VAL A 48 12.52 -32.08 30.12
N ALA A 49 11.22 -32.40 30.06
CA ALA A 49 10.59 -33.41 30.90
C ALA A 49 11.19 -34.79 30.68
N ILE A 50 11.37 -35.23 29.44
CA ILE A 50 11.98 -36.49 29.08
C ILE A 50 13.43 -36.55 29.60
N TYR A 51 14.21 -35.48 29.37
CA TYR A 51 15.57 -35.36 29.88
C TYR A 51 15.64 -35.52 31.39
N ALA A 52 14.82 -34.77 32.13
CA ALA A 52 14.80 -34.78 33.58
C ALA A 52 14.35 -36.16 34.14
N ILE A 53 13.31 -36.78 33.57
CA ILE A 53 12.80 -38.08 33.98
C ILE A 53 13.84 -39.18 33.72
N TRP A 54 14.48 -39.17 32.54
CA TRP A 54 15.52 -40.13 32.18
C TRP A 54 16.72 -40.02 33.13
N LEU A 55 17.20 -38.79 33.39
CA LEU A 55 18.39 -38.55 34.21
C LEU A 55 18.15 -38.92 35.69
N LEU A 56 17.04 -38.46 36.26
CA LEU A 56 16.67 -38.72 37.66
C LEU A 56 16.26 -40.19 37.88
N GLY A 57 15.69 -40.85 36.86
CA GLY A 57 15.34 -42.27 36.90
C GLY A 57 16.54 -43.20 36.81
N SER A 58 17.64 -42.78 36.18
CA SER A 58 18.90 -43.55 36.09
C SER A 58 19.85 -43.29 37.27
N SER A 59 19.62 -42.25 38.06
CA SER A 59 20.47 -41.87 39.19
C SER A 59 19.98 -42.48 40.51
N THR A 60 20.86 -43.09 41.26
CA THR A 60 20.59 -43.60 42.62
C THR A 60 20.85 -42.54 43.72
N GLN A 61 21.30 -41.33 43.32
CA GLN A 61 21.69 -40.28 44.29
C GLN A 61 20.51 -39.48 44.80
N TYR A 62 19.38 -39.52 44.09
CA TYR A 62 18.21 -38.68 44.47
C TYR A 62 17.16 -39.51 45.22
N PRO A 63 16.54 -38.90 46.24
CA PRO A 63 15.39 -39.49 46.91
C PRO A 63 14.23 -39.77 45.94
N ALA A 64 13.51 -40.85 46.14
CA ALA A 64 12.39 -41.25 45.26
C ALA A 64 11.30 -40.19 45.14
N TRP A 65 11.15 -39.31 46.14
CA TRP A 65 10.18 -38.20 46.10
C TRP A 65 10.54 -37.14 45.02
N VAL A 66 11.83 -36.91 44.76
CA VAL A 66 12.28 -35.95 43.70
C VAL A 66 11.83 -36.46 42.35
N PHE A 67 12.12 -37.71 42.02
CA PHE A 67 11.68 -38.33 40.79
C PHE A 67 10.15 -38.27 40.61
N ARG A 68 9.40 -38.67 41.66
CA ARG A 68 7.92 -38.63 41.67
C ARG A 68 7.41 -37.24 41.41
N SER A 69 7.98 -36.22 42.04
CA SER A 69 7.60 -34.82 41.88
C SER A 69 7.84 -34.35 40.45
N PHE A 70 8.93 -34.71 39.81
CA PHE A 70 9.18 -34.42 38.40
C PHE A 70 8.17 -35.07 37.46
N VAL A 71 7.84 -36.34 37.69
CA VAL A 71 6.82 -37.06 36.92
C VAL A 71 5.47 -36.39 37.05
N ILE A 72 5.04 -36.06 38.28
CA ILE A 72 3.75 -35.37 38.53
C ILE A 72 3.75 -33.99 37.84
N TYR A 73 4.80 -33.21 38.03
CA TYR A 73 4.89 -31.89 37.42
C TYR A 73 4.86 -31.95 35.90
N SER A 74 5.63 -32.83 35.30
CA SER A 74 5.67 -33.01 33.84
C SER A 74 4.33 -33.46 33.27
N SER A 75 3.59 -34.32 34.02
CA SER A 75 2.25 -34.79 33.65
C SER A 75 1.21 -33.63 33.62
N ILE A 76 1.49 -32.54 34.33
CA ILE A 76 0.67 -31.33 34.31
C ILE A 76 1.19 -30.34 33.27
N ALA A 77 2.49 -30.08 33.23
CA ALA A 77 3.10 -29.05 32.39
C ALA A 77 2.97 -29.32 30.88
N VAL A 78 3.09 -30.60 30.47
CA VAL A 78 2.97 -30.98 29.05
C VAL A 78 1.54 -30.72 28.52
N PRO A 79 0.45 -31.21 29.13
CA PRO A 79 -0.90 -30.86 28.71
C PRO A 79 -1.21 -29.36 28.80
N LEU A 80 -0.69 -28.68 29.83
CA LEU A 80 -0.87 -27.24 30.01
C LEU A 80 -0.26 -26.45 28.84
N SER A 81 0.91 -26.85 28.34
CA SER A 81 1.53 -26.22 27.16
C SER A 81 0.67 -26.34 25.92
N VAL A 82 0.02 -27.50 25.71
CA VAL A 82 -0.93 -27.74 24.60
C VAL A 82 -2.21 -26.94 24.78
N LEU A 83 -2.74 -26.85 26.00
CA LEU A 83 -3.93 -26.05 26.31
C LEU A 83 -3.68 -24.55 26.10
N LEU A 84 -2.50 -24.05 26.48
CA LEU A 84 -2.10 -22.67 26.21
C LEU A 84 -2.02 -22.41 24.71
N LEU A 85 -1.40 -23.28 23.92
CA LEU A 85 -1.36 -23.15 22.45
C LEU A 85 -2.78 -23.12 21.87
N ARG A 86 -3.64 -24.06 22.28
CA ARG A 86 -5.06 -24.09 21.85
C ARG A 86 -5.82 -22.83 22.22
N HIS A 87 -5.57 -22.26 23.42
CA HIS A 87 -6.17 -21.03 23.87
C HIS A 87 -5.70 -19.82 23.02
N VAL A 88 -4.40 -19.72 22.71
CA VAL A 88 -3.84 -18.70 21.81
C VAL A 88 -4.46 -18.79 20.42
N ILE A 89 -4.62 -20.01 19.87
CA ILE A 89 -5.24 -20.21 18.55
C ILE A 89 -6.73 -19.80 18.55
N ARG A 90 -7.48 -20.12 19.63
CA ARG A 90 -8.93 -19.84 19.69
C ARG A 90 -9.29 -18.40 20.04
N ARG A 91 -8.44 -17.74 20.81
CA ARG A 91 -8.63 -16.34 21.25
C ARG A 91 -7.38 -15.53 20.89
N PRO A 92 -7.25 -15.15 19.61
CA PRO A 92 -6.14 -14.32 19.16
C PRO A 92 -6.20 -12.93 19.80
N GLY A 93 -5.07 -12.27 19.87
CA GLY A 93 -4.93 -10.92 20.41
C GLY A 93 -4.18 -10.84 21.74
N TYR A 94 -3.83 -9.61 22.11
CA TYR A 94 -3.06 -9.29 23.29
C TYR A 94 -3.81 -9.68 24.57
N ASN A 95 -3.16 -10.46 25.46
CA ASN A 95 -3.70 -10.80 26.77
C ASN A 95 -2.58 -10.83 27.82
N LEU A 96 -2.52 -9.79 28.64
CA LEU A 96 -1.50 -9.63 29.69
C LEU A 96 -1.50 -10.79 30.68
N ALA A 97 -2.68 -11.21 31.15
CA ALA A 97 -2.79 -12.28 32.15
C ALA A 97 -2.27 -13.62 31.60
N ARG A 98 -2.55 -13.93 30.34
CA ARG A 98 -2.06 -15.15 29.67
C ARG A 98 -0.54 -15.14 29.54
N ARG A 99 0.06 -14.01 29.14
CA ARG A 99 1.51 -13.85 29.03
C ARG A 99 2.21 -13.95 30.39
N ALA A 100 1.67 -13.26 31.39
CA ALA A 100 2.20 -13.30 32.76
C ALA A 100 2.13 -14.70 33.36
N PHE A 101 0.99 -15.40 33.19
CA PHE A 101 0.83 -16.79 33.64
C PHE A 101 1.83 -17.73 32.97
N ALA A 102 1.97 -17.63 31.65
CA ALA A 102 2.89 -18.46 30.89
C ALA A 102 4.35 -18.22 31.31
N MET A 103 4.75 -16.96 31.50
CA MET A 103 6.07 -16.59 32.00
C MET A 103 6.30 -17.12 33.43
N ALA A 104 5.37 -16.92 34.35
CA ALA A 104 5.47 -17.41 35.70
C ALA A 104 5.61 -18.94 35.77
N ASN A 105 4.84 -19.67 34.96
CA ASN A 105 4.93 -21.12 34.84
C ASN A 105 6.31 -21.58 34.33
N ASP A 106 6.87 -20.91 33.30
CA ASP A 106 8.19 -21.26 32.75
C ASP A 106 9.28 -21.13 33.86
N TYR A 107 9.30 -19.99 34.58
CA TYR A 107 10.31 -19.77 35.64
C TYR A 107 10.11 -20.64 36.88
N THR A 108 8.88 -20.95 37.26
CA THR A 108 8.58 -21.87 38.35
C THR A 108 9.08 -23.28 38.03
N MET A 109 8.90 -23.74 36.79
CA MET A 109 9.42 -25.02 36.33
C MET A 109 10.95 -25.06 36.40
N MET A 110 11.62 -24.03 35.90
CA MET A 110 13.07 -23.94 35.92
C MET A 110 13.62 -23.83 37.35
N ALA A 111 12.97 -23.09 38.22
CA ALA A 111 13.33 -22.98 39.63
C ALA A 111 13.23 -24.35 40.33
N PHE A 112 12.11 -25.07 40.12
CA PHE A 112 11.93 -26.40 40.69
C PHE A 112 13.01 -27.37 40.20
N ALA A 113 13.35 -27.36 38.89
CA ALA A 113 14.39 -28.19 38.32
C ALA A 113 15.78 -27.93 38.97
N LEU A 114 16.17 -26.65 39.07
CA LEU A 114 17.47 -26.26 39.64
C LEU A 114 17.57 -26.55 41.16
N VAL A 115 16.45 -26.38 41.91
CA VAL A 115 16.37 -26.66 43.32
C VAL A 115 16.43 -28.16 43.61
N ALA A 116 15.69 -28.98 42.84
CA ALA A 116 15.57 -30.41 43.11
C ALA A 116 16.71 -31.24 42.52
N GLY A 117 17.27 -30.84 41.36
CA GLY A 117 18.19 -31.66 40.58
C GLY A 117 19.68 -31.27 40.67
N GLY A 118 20.01 -30.16 41.34
CA GLY A 118 21.42 -29.76 41.63
C GLY A 118 22.33 -29.75 40.37
N ALA A 119 23.44 -30.49 40.42
CA ALA A 119 24.45 -30.58 39.36
C ALA A 119 23.90 -31.06 38.01
N GLU A 120 23.03 -32.03 38.03
CA GLU A 120 22.53 -32.70 36.83
C GLU A 120 21.54 -31.83 36.05
N MET A 121 20.94 -30.83 36.74
CA MET A 121 20.05 -29.84 36.13
C MET A 121 20.77 -28.53 35.69
N LEU A 122 22.10 -28.53 35.71
CA LEU A 122 22.92 -27.40 35.25
C LEU A 122 22.52 -26.89 33.83
N PRO A 123 22.23 -27.78 32.83
CA PRO A 123 21.80 -27.31 31.49
C PRO A 123 20.53 -26.42 31.49
N ILE A 124 19.69 -26.52 32.54
CA ILE A 124 18.49 -25.67 32.67
C ILE A 124 18.84 -24.19 32.78
N THR A 125 20.02 -23.83 33.31
CA THR A 125 20.48 -22.43 33.36
C THR A 125 20.56 -21.79 31.98
N ALA A 126 20.89 -22.54 30.93
CA ALA A 126 20.87 -22.04 29.56
C ALA A 126 19.45 -21.71 29.11
N PHE A 127 18.44 -22.50 29.51
CA PHE A 127 17.03 -22.20 29.23
C PHE A 127 16.54 -20.98 29.99
N VAL A 128 17.03 -20.73 31.21
CA VAL A 128 16.70 -19.48 31.97
C VAL A 128 17.12 -18.26 31.13
N LEU A 129 18.35 -18.24 30.62
CA LEU A 129 18.85 -17.14 29.79
C LEU A 129 18.09 -17.03 28.46
N TRP A 130 17.84 -18.17 27.81
CA TRP A 130 17.15 -18.22 26.52
C TRP A 130 15.69 -17.74 26.63
N VAL A 131 14.94 -18.16 27.66
CA VAL A 131 13.57 -17.72 27.91
C VAL A 131 13.55 -16.22 28.25
N THR A 132 14.53 -15.73 29.04
CA THR A 132 14.65 -14.31 29.37
C THR A 132 14.87 -13.45 28.14
N ALA A 133 15.86 -13.81 27.31
CA ALA A 133 16.13 -13.14 26.06
C ALA A 133 14.92 -13.20 25.10
N GLY A 134 14.30 -14.37 25.00
CA GLY A 134 13.14 -14.60 24.14
C GLY A 134 11.91 -13.77 24.51
N ASN A 135 11.64 -13.55 25.79
CA ASN A 135 10.57 -12.66 26.24
C ASN A 135 10.85 -11.20 25.84
N GLY A 136 12.10 -10.74 25.99
CA GLY A 136 12.52 -9.39 25.61
C GLY A 136 12.42 -9.14 24.11
N ILE A 137 12.97 -10.01 23.29
CA ILE A 137 12.98 -9.87 21.82
C ILE A 137 11.56 -9.92 21.25
N ARG A 138 10.68 -10.75 21.83
CA ARG A 138 9.31 -10.95 21.32
C ARG A 138 8.31 -9.93 21.82
N TYR A 139 8.38 -9.53 23.09
CA TYR A 139 7.37 -8.70 23.76
C TYR A 139 7.88 -7.32 24.15
N GLY A 140 9.16 -7.04 23.91
CA GLY A 140 9.78 -5.75 24.17
C GLY A 140 10.35 -5.59 25.57
N GLN A 141 10.84 -4.37 25.84
CA GLN A 141 11.61 -4.02 27.03
C GLN A 141 10.91 -4.30 28.38
N PRO A 142 9.60 -4.04 28.57
CA PRO A 142 8.93 -4.33 29.84
C PRO A 142 8.95 -5.82 30.21
N TYR A 143 8.76 -6.67 29.20
CA TYR A 143 8.80 -8.13 29.40
C TYR A 143 10.23 -8.65 29.62
N LEU A 144 11.23 -8.00 29.01
CA LEU A 144 12.64 -8.31 29.30
C LEU A 144 12.98 -8.01 30.76
N ALA A 145 12.56 -6.86 31.28
CA ALA A 145 12.80 -6.48 32.67
C ALA A 145 12.11 -7.45 33.65
N ALA A 146 10.83 -7.76 33.40
CA ALA A 146 10.08 -8.72 34.22
C ALA A 146 10.73 -10.14 34.19
N ALA A 147 11.10 -10.62 32.99
CA ALA A 147 11.77 -11.90 32.81
C ALA A 147 13.15 -11.96 33.50
N THR A 148 13.91 -10.86 33.46
CA THR A 148 15.19 -10.71 34.18
C THR A 148 14.97 -10.83 35.69
N GLY A 149 13.97 -10.15 36.22
CA GLY A 149 13.59 -10.28 37.63
C GLY A 149 13.25 -11.73 38.01
N CYS A 150 12.44 -12.41 37.21
CA CYS A 150 12.11 -13.83 37.40
C CYS A 150 13.35 -14.74 37.32
N ALA A 151 14.27 -14.49 36.39
CA ALA A 151 15.51 -15.25 36.25
C ALA A 151 16.41 -15.10 37.49
N LEU A 152 16.59 -13.88 37.96
CA LEU A 152 17.37 -13.60 39.19
C LEU A 152 16.76 -14.27 40.40
N VAL A 153 15.43 -14.20 40.58
CA VAL A 153 14.72 -14.90 41.66
C VAL A 153 14.92 -16.41 41.54
N THR A 154 14.75 -16.98 40.37
CA THR A 154 14.94 -18.42 40.11
C THR A 154 16.33 -18.89 40.53
N LEU A 155 17.39 -18.21 40.10
CA LEU A 155 18.78 -18.57 40.40
C LEU A 155 19.11 -18.32 41.90
N SER A 156 18.58 -17.24 42.49
CA SER A 156 18.76 -16.97 43.92
C SER A 156 18.10 -18.02 44.79
N VAL A 157 16.88 -18.44 44.46
CA VAL A 157 16.16 -19.51 45.20
C VAL A 157 16.95 -20.82 45.07
N ALA A 158 17.46 -21.17 43.89
CA ALA A 158 18.30 -22.37 43.71
C ALA A 158 19.55 -22.32 44.63
N TYR A 159 20.24 -21.17 44.67
CA TYR A 159 21.41 -20.97 45.52
C TYR A 159 21.07 -21.07 47.02
N LEU A 160 20.00 -20.49 47.49
CA LEU A 160 19.64 -20.47 48.90
C LEU A 160 19.14 -21.81 49.42
N THR A 161 18.59 -22.67 48.57
CA THR A 161 17.89 -23.90 48.99
C THR A 161 18.63 -25.21 48.71
N ASN A 162 19.58 -25.22 47.77
CA ASN A 162 20.25 -26.45 47.34
C ASN A 162 21.74 -26.42 47.66
N SER A 163 22.22 -27.45 48.36
CA SER A 163 23.61 -27.60 48.84
C SER A 163 24.66 -27.61 47.72
N TYR A 164 24.34 -28.13 46.53
CA TYR A 164 25.24 -28.11 45.39
C TYR A 164 25.60 -26.67 44.98
N TRP A 165 24.59 -25.80 44.86
CA TRP A 165 24.81 -24.41 44.51
C TRP A 165 25.56 -23.63 45.57
N GLN A 166 25.31 -23.94 46.86
CA GLN A 166 26.06 -23.36 48.00
C GLN A 166 27.51 -23.78 48.02
N ALA A 167 27.79 -25.03 47.65
CA ALA A 167 29.15 -25.56 47.53
C ALA A 167 29.92 -24.98 46.31
N ASN A 168 29.23 -24.37 45.33
CA ASN A 168 29.81 -23.81 44.11
C ASN A 168 29.45 -22.30 43.96
N PRO A 169 29.81 -21.40 44.89
CA PRO A 169 29.35 -20.00 44.92
C PRO A 169 29.80 -19.18 43.70
N TYR A 170 31.00 -19.45 43.18
CA TYR A 170 31.50 -18.74 41.99
C TYR A 170 30.73 -19.09 40.71
N MET A 171 30.26 -20.30 40.59
CA MET A 171 29.43 -20.75 39.49
C MET A 171 28.03 -20.09 39.58
N ALA A 172 27.42 -20.09 40.79
CA ALA A 172 26.14 -19.43 41.01
C ALA A 172 26.23 -17.91 40.72
N LEU A 173 27.31 -17.26 41.16
CA LEU A 173 27.57 -15.87 40.85
C LEU A 173 27.70 -15.62 39.34
N SER A 174 28.40 -16.49 38.62
CA SER A 174 28.56 -16.40 37.17
C SER A 174 27.22 -16.43 36.43
N PHE A 175 26.28 -17.30 36.83
CA PHE A 175 24.95 -17.35 36.25
C PHE A 175 24.08 -16.15 36.64
N LEU A 176 24.18 -15.64 37.86
CA LEU A 176 23.51 -14.41 38.29
C LEU A 176 24.00 -13.21 37.51
N LEU A 177 25.32 -13.08 37.31
CA LEU A 177 25.90 -12.04 36.46
C LEU A 177 25.46 -12.19 35.02
N ALA A 178 25.46 -13.39 34.45
CA ALA A 178 24.96 -13.64 33.10
C ALA A 178 23.49 -13.29 32.96
N ALA A 179 22.65 -13.63 33.96
CA ALA A 179 21.22 -13.31 33.97
C ALA A 179 20.94 -11.80 34.09
N LEU A 180 21.91 -11.00 34.53
CA LEU A 180 21.82 -9.54 34.58
C LEU A 180 22.42 -8.91 33.33
N LEU A 181 23.64 -9.29 32.94
CA LEU A 181 24.41 -8.63 31.88
C LEU A 181 23.84 -8.91 30.49
N VAL A 182 23.43 -10.16 30.21
CA VAL A 182 22.88 -10.52 28.90
C VAL A 182 21.58 -9.76 28.59
N PRO A 183 20.57 -9.75 29.49
CA PRO A 183 19.38 -8.92 29.25
C PRO A 183 19.65 -7.43 29.20
N ALA A 184 20.59 -6.90 30.02
CA ALA A 184 20.99 -5.50 29.94
C ALA A 184 21.55 -5.13 28.57
N TYR A 185 22.39 -5.98 27.99
CA TYR A 185 22.88 -5.80 26.62
C TYR A 185 21.75 -5.87 25.58
N ILE A 186 20.84 -6.83 25.70
CA ILE A 186 19.67 -6.95 24.81
C ILE A 186 18.79 -5.71 24.94
N PHE A 187 18.58 -5.19 26.16
CA PHE A 187 17.82 -3.97 26.38
C PHE A 187 18.42 -2.78 25.63
N MET A 188 19.76 -2.60 25.74
CA MET A 188 20.47 -1.54 25.02
C MET A 188 20.33 -1.71 23.50
N LEU A 189 20.43 -2.94 22.99
CA LEU A 189 20.29 -3.22 21.55
C LEU A 189 18.87 -2.93 21.06
N LEU A 190 17.84 -3.38 21.78
CA LEU A 190 16.44 -3.11 21.44
C LEU A 190 16.15 -1.61 21.43
N ASN A 191 16.69 -0.86 22.40
CA ASN A 191 16.54 0.59 22.45
C ASN A 191 17.17 1.28 21.23
N ARG A 192 18.38 0.87 20.87
CA ARG A 192 19.05 1.41 19.66
C ARG A 192 18.27 1.09 18.38
N LEU A 193 17.73 -0.13 18.27
CA LEU A 193 16.92 -0.52 17.12
C LEU A 193 15.61 0.28 17.03
N GLN A 194 14.97 0.56 18.17
CA GLN A 194 13.77 1.41 18.20
C GLN A 194 14.09 2.84 17.75
N ILE A 195 15.14 3.46 18.30
CA ILE A 195 15.55 4.82 17.92
C ILE A 195 15.85 4.88 16.40
N ALA A 196 16.67 3.97 15.87
CA ALA A 196 17.01 3.94 14.46
C ALA A 196 15.77 3.72 13.55
N ARG A 197 14.81 2.90 14.00
CA ARG A 197 13.55 2.70 13.30
C ARG A 197 12.71 3.98 13.27
N ASP A 198 12.57 4.64 14.42
CA ASP A 198 11.75 5.86 14.55
C ASP A 198 12.36 7.00 13.73
N GLU A 199 13.70 7.18 13.74
CA GLU A 199 14.41 8.12 12.88
C GLU A 199 14.19 7.82 11.39
N ALA A 200 14.25 6.55 10.98
CA ALA A 200 14.00 6.14 9.61
C ALA A 200 12.54 6.41 9.19
N MET A 201 11.58 6.18 10.09
CA MET A 201 10.17 6.48 9.83
C MET A 201 9.92 7.99 9.71
N GLU A 202 10.48 8.81 10.61
CA GLU A 202 10.39 10.26 10.55
C GLU A 202 11.01 10.82 9.28
N ALA A 203 12.18 10.34 8.87
CA ALA A 203 12.84 10.73 7.63
C ALA A 203 12.00 10.39 6.39
N ASN A 204 11.38 9.19 6.38
CA ASN A 204 10.51 8.78 5.29
C ASN A 204 9.22 9.61 5.23
N ASP A 205 8.62 9.93 6.38
CA ASP A 205 7.44 10.79 6.47
C ASP A 205 7.75 12.24 6.05
N ALA A 206 8.92 12.76 6.42
CA ALA A 206 9.38 14.08 5.99
C ALA A 206 9.58 14.13 4.46
N LYS A 207 10.23 13.09 3.88
CA LYS A 207 10.38 12.94 2.42
C LYS A 207 9.03 12.93 1.71
N SER A 208 8.06 12.17 2.22
CA SER A 208 6.73 12.05 1.62
C SER A 208 5.95 13.37 1.69
N ARG A 209 6.01 14.08 2.82
CA ARG A 209 5.40 15.42 2.95
C ARG A 209 6.03 16.44 2.02
N PHE A 210 7.36 16.48 1.92
CA PHE A 210 8.07 17.37 1.00
C PHE A 210 7.66 17.13 -0.45
N LEU A 211 7.62 15.87 -0.91
CA LEU A 211 7.21 15.53 -2.28
C LEU A 211 5.75 15.89 -2.55
N ALA A 212 4.85 15.70 -1.60
CA ALA A 212 3.45 16.07 -1.73
C ALA A 212 3.30 17.59 -1.89
N GLN A 213 3.97 18.38 -1.04
CA GLN A 213 3.95 19.84 -1.10
C GLN A 213 4.55 20.36 -2.41
N ALA A 214 5.75 19.91 -2.75
CA ALA A 214 6.44 20.33 -3.98
C ALA A 214 5.61 20.03 -5.24
N SER A 215 4.89 18.90 -5.27
CA SER A 215 4.02 18.58 -6.39
C SER A 215 2.78 19.46 -6.47
N HIS A 216 2.19 19.82 -5.34
CA HIS A 216 1.09 20.78 -5.32
C HIS A 216 1.55 22.12 -5.90
N ASP A 217 2.67 22.64 -5.40
CA ASP A 217 3.20 23.95 -5.77
C ASP A 217 3.69 24.03 -7.22
N LEU A 218 4.09 22.88 -7.81
CA LEU A 218 4.46 22.81 -9.23
C LEU A 218 3.25 22.55 -10.13
N ARG A 219 2.19 21.92 -9.64
CA ARG A 219 0.97 21.64 -10.42
C ARG A 219 0.22 22.91 -10.80
N GLN A 220 0.17 23.90 -9.90
CA GLN A 220 -0.51 25.17 -10.15
C GLN A 220 0.05 25.93 -11.36
N PRO A 221 1.37 26.27 -11.43
CA PRO A 221 1.92 26.96 -12.58
C PRO A 221 1.82 26.13 -13.88
N ILE A 222 1.98 24.81 -13.81
CA ILE A 222 1.80 23.95 -14.99
C ILE A 222 0.36 24.00 -15.49
N HIS A 223 -0.62 24.02 -14.60
CA HIS A 223 -2.03 24.12 -14.97
C HIS A 223 -2.33 25.46 -15.63
N ALA A 224 -1.86 26.57 -15.05
CA ALA A 224 -2.02 27.90 -15.64
C ALA A 224 -1.40 27.98 -17.05
N ILE A 225 -0.17 27.50 -17.23
CA ILE A 225 0.49 27.50 -18.54
C ILE A 225 -0.30 26.62 -19.55
N SER A 226 -0.85 25.47 -19.14
CA SER A 226 -1.67 24.62 -20.02
C SER A 226 -2.95 25.32 -20.47
N LEU A 227 -3.56 26.13 -19.62
CA LEU A 227 -4.74 26.93 -19.98
C LEU A 227 -4.38 28.05 -20.94
N PHE A 228 -3.26 28.77 -20.72
CA PHE A 228 -2.79 29.81 -21.63
C PHE A 228 -2.40 29.27 -23.00
N THR A 229 -1.75 28.09 -23.07
CA THR A 229 -1.43 27.44 -24.37
C THR A 229 -2.70 27.00 -25.11
N ALA A 230 -3.75 26.55 -24.40
CA ALA A 230 -5.04 26.27 -25.00
C ALA A 230 -5.68 27.54 -25.56
N CYS A 231 -5.59 28.67 -24.83
CA CYS A 231 -6.05 29.95 -25.32
C CYS A 231 -5.30 30.44 -26.58
N LEU A 232 -3.98 30.26 -26.62
CA LEU A 232 -3.16 30.62 -27.78
C LEU A 232 -3.53 29.77 -29.00
N ARG A 233 -3.75 28.47 -28.84
CA ARG A 233 -4.10 27.57 -29.94
C ARG A 233 -5.31 28.03 -30.75
N ASP A 234 -6.29 28.63 -30.09
CA ASP A 234 -7.52 29.14 -30.70
C ASP A 234 -7.39 30.60 -31.20
N ALA A 235 -6.20 31.24 -31.14
CA ALA A 235 -5.98 32.64 -31.48
C ALA A 235 -5.62 32.91 -32.96
N GLY A 236 -5.85 31.95 -33.87
CA GLY A 236 -5.57 32.13 -35.31
C GLY A 236 -4.08 32.12 -35.65
N LEU A 237 -3.27 31.28 -34.97
CA LEU A 237 -1.83 31.16 -35.13
C LEU A 237 -1.43 30.72 -36.55
N ASP A 238 -0.28 31.19 -37.02
CA ASP A 238 0.38 30.66 -38.19
C ASP A 238 0.95 29.26 -37.96
N HIS A 239 1.47 28.61 -38.99
CA HIS A 239 1.91 27.22 -38.89
C HIS A 239 3.12 27.04 -37.93
N GLU A 240 4.04 28.00 -37.91
CA GLU A 240 5.23 27.95 -37.04
C GLU A 240 4.86 28.16 -35.59
N GLN A 241 4.03 29.16 -35.31
CA GLN A 241 3.50 29.44 -33.98
C GLN A 241 2.68 28.28 -33.43
N ARG A 242 1.84 27.62 -34.27
CA ARG A 242 1.08 26.44 -33.90
C ARG A 242 2.00 25.29 -33.48
N THR A 243 3.06 25.05 -34.24
CA THR A 243 4.07 24.03 -33.93
C THR A 243 4.78 24.32 -32.60
N MET A 244 5.09 25.59 -32.31
CA MET A 244 5.68 26.00 -31.04
C MET A 244 4.74 25.72 -29.85
N VAL A 245 3.46 26.10 -29.98
CA VAL A 245 2.43 25.85 -28.93
C VAL A 245 2.24 24.35 -28.70
N GLU A 246 2.20 23.53 -29.74
CA GLU A 246 2.12 22.08 -29.62
C GLU A 246 3.35 21.48 -28.93
N ASN A 247 4.55 22.02 -29.15
CA ASN A 247 5.77 21.60 -28.46
C ASN A 247 5.74 21.99 -26.98
N ILE A 248 5.22 23.18 -26.64
CA ILE A 248 5.02 23.62 -25.25
C ILE A 248 4.04 22.67 -24.54
N ASP A 249 2.88 22.40 -25.14
CA ASP A 249 1.87 21.49 -24.59
C ASP A 249 2.45 20.07 -24.34
N ARG A 250 3.25 19.58 -25.27
CA ARG A 250 3.91 18.27 -25.12
C ARG A 250 4.88 18.25 -23.94
N SER A 251 5.68 19.31 -23.81
CA SER A 251 6.62 19.47 -22.71
C SER A 251 5.91 19.58 -21.36
N LEU A 252 4.82 20.35 -21.25
CA LEU A 252 4.00 20.49 -20.05
C LEU A 252 3.36 19.16 -19.65
N ASN A 253 2.82 18.41 -20.61
CA ASN A 253 2.24 17.10 -20.34
C ASN A 253 3.29 16.10 -19.83
N SER A 254 4.52 16.16 -20.38
CA SER A 254 5.64 15.32 -19.90
C SER A 254 6.02 15.67 -18.47
N VAL A 255 6.16 16.95 -18.13
CA VAL A 255 6.49 17.41 -16.77
C VAL A 255 5.37 17.05 -15.78
N SER A 256 4.11 17.28 -16.15
CA SER A 256 2.94 16.91 -15.32
C SER A 256 2.89 15.40 -15.03
N GLY A 257 3.16 14.58 -16.06
CA GLY A 257 3.24 13.13 -15.94
C GLY A 257 4.35 12.68 -14.99
N LEU A 258 5.52 13.36 -15.04
CA LEU A 258 6.66 13.10 -14.17
C LEU A 258 6.29 13.34 -12.69
N PHE A 259 5.71 14.51 -12.38
CA PHE A 259 5.32 14.84 -11.00
C PHE A 259 4.21 13.93 -10.48
N ARG A 260 3.22 13.58 -11.30
CA ARG A 260 2.19 12.61 -10.91
C ARG A 260 2.83 11.26 -10.55
N SER A 261 3.73 10.76 -11.37
CA SER A 261 4.42 9.48 -11.11
C SER A 261 5.27 9.51 -9.84
N LEU A 262 5.96 10.63 -9.54
CA LEU A 262 6.72 10.80 -8.30
C LEU A 262 5.83 10.80 -7.06
N LEU A 263 4.66 11.46 -7.15
CA LEU A 263 3.66 11.47 -6.07
C LEU A 263 3.07 10.08 -5.83
N ASP A 264 2.71 9.37 -6.92
CA ASP A 264 2.17 8.02 -6.83
C ASP A 264 3.16 7.10 -6.11
N ILE A 265 4.45 7.18 -6.46
CA ILE A 265 5.51 6.42 -5.77
C ILE A 265 5.60 6.81 -4.29
N SER A 266 5.65 8.10 -3.99
CA SER A 266 5.78 8.59 -2.61
C SER A 266 4.58 8.19 -1.73
N THR A 267 3.36 8.28 -2.27
CA THR A 267 2.14 7.86 -1.57
C THR A 267 2.07 6.35 -1.36
N LEU A 268 2.51 5.57 -2.33
CA LEU A 268 2.59 4.11 -2.21
C LEU A 268 3.66 3.68 -1.19
N ASP A 269 4.83 4.34 -1.17
CA ASP A 269 5.92 4.04 -0.22
C ASP A 269 5.58 4.45 1.22
N SER A 270 4.67 5.41 1.43
CA SER A 270 4.21 5.81 2.77
C SER A 270 3.32 4.76 3.46
N GLY A 271 2.88 3.72 2.75
CA GLY A 271 1.96 2.68 3.26
C GLY A 271 0.55 3.19 3.63
N ARG A 272 0.21 4.43 3.24
CA ARG A 272 -1.09 5.05 3.55
C ARG A 272 -2.20 4.62 2.60
N VAL A 273 -1.84 4.11 1.41
CA VAL A 273 -2.81 3.64 0.43
C VAL A 273 -3.32 2.26 0.86
N GLN A 274 -4.60 2.18 1.18
CA GLN A 274 -5.28 0.91 1.43
C GLN A 274 -6.18 0.61 0.23
N PRO A 275 -5.96 -0.50 -0.51
CA PRO A 275 -6.78 -0.84 -1.66
C PRO A 275 -8.21 -1.18 -1.24
N VAL A 276 -9.19 -0.62 -1.93
CA VAL A 276 -10.61 -0.91 -1.73
C VAL A 276 -11.02 -1.97 -2.73
N LEU A 277 -10.90 -3.24 -2.34
CA LEU A 277 -11.24 -4.37 -3.20
C LEU A 277 -12.75 -4.47 -3.41
N ARG A 278 -13.19 -4.42 -4.68
CA ARG A 278 -14.60 -4.55 -5.10
C ARG A 278 -14.68 -5.39 -6.38
N PRO A 279 -15.85 -5.96 -6.70
CA PRO A 279 -16.06 -6.62 -7.99
C PRO A 279 -15.91 -5.62 -9.15
N VAL A 280 -14.89 -5.80 -9.98
CA VAL A 280 -14.58 -4.96 -11.16
C VAL A 280 -14.83 -5.75 -12.44
N GLN A 281 -15.60 -5.20 -13.38
CA GLN A 281 -15.82 -5.79 -14.70
C GLN A 281 -14.62 -5.51 -15.61
N ILE A 282 -13.79 -6.52 -15.85
CA ILE A 282 -12.53 -6.35 -16.59
C ILE A 282 -12.74 -5.88 -18.02
N GLY A 283 -13.71 -6.44 -18.73
CA GLY A 283 -13.95 -6.03 -20.13
C GLY A 283 -14.29 -4.55 -20.27
N LYS A 284 -15.07 -3.98 -19.32
CA LYS A 284 -15.38 -2.55 -19.29
C LYS A 284 -14.12 -1.72 -18.99
N LEU A 285 -13.35 -2.09 -17.97
CA LEU A 285 -12.12 -1.39 -17.61
C LEU A 285 -11.13 -1.33 -18.78
N LEU A 286 -10.87 -2.46 -19.45
CA LEU A 286 -9.95 -2.51 -20.58
C LEU A 286 -10.45 -1.68 -21.77
N ALA A 287 -11.76 -1.71 -22.07
CA ALA A 287 -12.37 -0.90 -23.12
C ALA A 287 -12.32 0.61 -22.80
N ASP A 288 -12.50 1.00 -21.53
CA ASP A 288 -12.40 2.38 -21.07
C ASP A 288 -10.96 2.90 -21.20
N VAL A 289 -9.96 2.13 -20.79
CA VAL A 289 -8.54 2.48 -20.96
C VAL A 289 -8.18 2.61 -22.46
N ALA A 290 -8.61 1.68 -23.30
CA ALA A 290 -8.35 1.77 -24.74
C ALA A 290 -8.99 3.01 -25.38
N ARG A 291 -10.21 3.36 -24.97
CA ARG A 291 -10.93 4.56 -25.42
C ARG A 291 -10.21 5.85 -25.01
N GLN A 292 -9.71 5.93 -23.77
CA GLN A 292 -8.93 7.06 -23.27
C GLN A 292 -7.61 7.25 -24.03
N ASN A 293 -7.02 6.16 -24.50
CA ASN A 293 -5.75 6.18 -25.26
C ASN A 293 -5.94 6.21 -26.78
N SER A 294 -7.18 6.29 -27.31
CA SER A 294 -7.46 6.23 -28.75
C SER A 294 -6.83 7.38 -29.54
N GLN A 295 -6.79 8.58 -28.99
CA GLN A 295 -6.17 9.75 -29.62
C GLN A 295 -4.65 9.61 -29.68
N VAL A 296 -4.03 9.14 -28.60
CA VAL A 296 -2.58 8.88 -28.54
C VAL A 296 -2.21 7.76 -29.51
N ALA A 297 -3.02 6.70 -29.58
CA ALA A 297 -2.85 5.62 -30.55
C ALA A 297 -2.93 6.13 -32.00
N GLY A 298 -3.86 7.05 -32.30
CA GLY A 298 -3.95 7.70 -33.61
C GLY A 298 -2.69 8.51 -33.99
N TRP A 299 -2.13 9.26 -33.03
CA TRP A 299 -0.88 9.99 -33.25
C TRP A 299 0.34 9.06 -33.43
N ALA A 300 0.36 7.96 -32.69
CA ALA A 300 1.39 6.92 -32.82
C ALA A 300 1.19 6.03 -34.08
N ASN A 301 0.14 6.26 -34.88
CA ASN A 301 -0.29 5.40 -35.98
C ASN A 301 -0.45 3.92 -35.57
N SER A 302 -0.88 3.69 -34.35
CA SER A 302 -1.03 2.37 -33.72
C SER A 302 -2.51 2.02 -33.53
N ILE A 303 -2.81 0.72 -33.52
CA ILE A 303 -4.19 0.22 -33.38
C ILE A 303 -4.29 -0.52 -32.03
N LEU A 304 -5.26 -0.13 -31.18
CA LEU A 304 -5.57 -0.82 -29.94
C LEU A 304 -6.65 -1.88 -30.17
N HIS A 305 -6.30 -3.15 -29.99
CA HIS A 305 -7.24 -4.26 -30.03
C HIS A 305 -7.58 -4.74 -28.64
N VAL A 306 -8.84 -4.60 -28.20
CA VAL A 306 -9.33 -5.08 -26.91
C VAL A 306 -10.12 -6.36 -27.10
N VAL A 307 -9.70 -7.44 -26.45
CA VAL A 307 -10.46 -8.68 -26.39
C VAL A 307 -11.56 -8.55 -25.35
N HIS A 308 -12.80 -8.75 -25.78
CA HIS A 308 -13.96 -8.65 -24.91
C HIS A 308 -13.93 -9.68 -23.76
N SER A 309 -14.28 -9.26 -22.55
CA SER A 309 -14.39 -10.13 -21.39
C SER A 309 -15.61 -9.74 -20.54
N SER A 310 -16.35 -10.74 -20.10
CA SER A 310 -17.47 -10.58 -19.15
C SER A 310 -17.09 -10.90 -17.71
N CYS A 311 -15.80 -11.19 -17.44
CA CYS A 311 -15.34 -11.58 -16.10
C CYS A 311 -15.32 -10.39 -15.13
N TYR A 312 -15.69 -10.70 -13.87
CA TYR A 312 -15.49 -9.81 -12.72
C TYR A 312 -14.37 -10.34 -11.86
N VAL A 313 -13.53 -9.44 -11.36
CA VAL A 313 -12.45 -9.76 -10.42
C VAL A 313 -12.54 -8.88 -9.18
N GLU A 314 -12.00 -9.37 -8.08
CA GLU A 314 -11.85 -8.61 -6.85
C GLU A 314 -10.60 -7.74 -6.96
N ALA A 315 -10.79 -6.41 -7.12
CA ALA A 315 -9.69 -5.46 -7.28
C ALA A 315 -10.13 -4.04 -6.87
N ASP A 316 -9.17 -3.16 -6.69
CA ASP A 316 -9.40 -1.72 -6.68
C ASP A 316 -9.42 -1.21 -8.12
N ALA A 317 -10.57 -0.67 -8.55
CA ALA A 317 -10.78 -0.26 -9.93
C ALA A 317 -9.83 0.88 -10.36
N VAL A 318 -9.53 1.81 -9.46
CA VAL A 318 -8.67 2.97 -9.74
C VAL A 318 -7.22 2.51 -9.89
N LEU A 319 -6.73 1.72 -8.93
CA LEU A 319 -5.36 1.22 -8.95
C LEU A 319 -5.11 0.29 -10.13
N LEU A 320 -6.06 -0.60 -10.43
CA LEU A 320 -5.95 -1.50 -11.59
C LEU A 320 -5.99 -0.73 -12.92
N THR A 321 -6.85 0.32 -13.03
CA THR A 321 -6.87 1.20 -14.20
C THR A 321 -5.52 1.89 -14.39
N THR A 322 -4.92 2.41 -13.33
CA THR A 322 -3.58 3.03 -13.35
C THR A 322 -2.51 2.05 -13.83
N MET A 323 -2.54 0.78 -13.37
CA MET A 323 -1.61 -0.25 -13.85
C MET A 323 -1.75 -0.48 -15.35
N VAL A 324 -2.99 -0.69 -15.84
CA VAL A 324 -3.25 -0.97 -17.25
C VAL A 324 -2.89 0.24 -18.11
N GLN A 325 -3.19 1.48 -17.68
CA GLN A 325 -2.83 2.71 -18.39
C GLN A 325 -1.32 2.86 -18.55
N ASN A 326 -0.54 2.63 -17.49
CA ASN A 326 0.93 2.70 -17.57
C ASN A 326 1.50 1.69 -18.58
N ILE A 327 0.96 0.48 -18.61
CA ILE A 327 1.41 -0.57 -19.54
C ILE A 327 1.01 -0.22 -20.97
N VAL A 328 -0.24 0.22 -21.23
CA VAL A 328 -0.73 0.61 -22.55
C VAL A 328 0.02 1.82 -23.08
N SER A 329 0.26 2.83 -22.24
CA SER A 329 1.06 4.01 -22.60
C SER A 329 2.49 3.62 -23.01
N ASN A 330 3.13 2.70 -22.29
CA ASN A 330 4.44 2.18 -22.66
C ASN A 330 4.38 1.43 -24.00
N ALA A 331 3.37 0.58 -24.23
CA ALA A 331 3.20 -0.15 -25.48
C ALA A 331 3.05 0.80 -26.67
N LEU A 332 2.22 1.84 -26.57
CA LEU A 332 2.06 2.84 -27.62
C LEU A 332 3.33 3.65 -27.91
N LYS A 333 4.09 3.93 -26.85
CA LYS A 333 5.33 4.69 -26.93
C LYS A 333 6.46 3.91 -27.60
N TYR A 334 6.63 2.63 -27.23
CA TYR A 334 7.76 1.81 -27.69
C TYR A 334 7.42 0.91 -28.89
N ALA A 335 6.17 0.95 -29.38
CA ALA A 335 5.73 0.22 -30.55
C ALA A 335 4.91 1.10 -31.52
N PRO A 336 5.42 2.29 -31.93
CA PRO A 336 4.70 3.15 -32.87
C PRO A 336 4.46 2.43 -34.21
N GLY A 337 3.31 2.69 -34.83
CA GLY A 337 2.93 2.07 -36.10
C GLY A 337 2.50 0.61 -36.00
N SER A 338 2.40 0.03 -34.82
CA SER A 338 2.07 -1.37 -34.63
C SER A 338 0.73 -1.57 -33.86
N ALA A 339 0.22 -2.82 -33.90
CA ALA A 339 -0.96 -3.18 -33.13
C ALA A 339 -0.60 -3.55 -31.71
N VAL A 340 -1.36 -3.01 -30.73
CA VAL A 340 -1.29 -3.37 -29.30
C VAL A 340 -2.52 -4.19 -28.95
N LEU A 341 -2.33 -5.43 -28.49
CA LEU A 341 -3.38 -6.34 -28.07
C LEU A 341 -3.56 -6.30 -26.55
N ILE A 342 -4.77 -6.02 -26.10
CA ILE A 342 -5.14 -5.96 -24.69
C ILE A 342 -6.20 -7.02 -24.43
N GLY A 343 -5.95 -7.96 -23.52
CA GLY A 343 -6.90 -9.03 -23.24
C GLY A 343 -6.68 -9.68 -21.90
N CYS A 344 -7.51 -10.69 -21.62
CA CYS A 344 -7.38 -11.48 -20.41
C CYS A 344 -7.55 -12.97 -20.67
N ARG A 345 -6.92 -13.79 -19.84
CA ARG A 345 -7.01 -15.26 -19.89
C ARG A 345 -7.29 -15.83 -18.50
N ARG A 346 -8.07 -16.92 -18.47
CA ARG A 346 -8.22 -17.73 -17.25
C ARG A 346 -7.08 -18.75 -17.16
N GLN A 347 -6.47 -18.82 -15.98
CA GLN A 347 -5.41 -19.79 -15.66
C GLN A 347 -5.54 -20.22 -14.20
N HIS A 348 -5.59 -21.52 -13.92
CA HIS A 348 -5.68 -22.10 -12.55
C HIS A 348 -6.78 -21.48 -11.67
N GLY A 349 -7.95 -21.16 -12.25
CA GLY A 349 -9.07 -20.56 -11.49
C GLY A 349 -8.98 -19.04 -11.27
N GLN A 350 -7.89 -18.40 -11.68
CA GLN A 350 -7.67 -16.95 -11.62
C GLN A 350 -7.73 -16.33 -13.02
N LEU A 351 -7.89 -15.01 -13.07
CA LEU A 351 -7.76 -14.24 -14.29
C LEU A 351 -6.36 -13.62 -14.35
N ARG A 352 -5.82 -13.52 -15.57
CA ARG A 352 -4.63 -12.71 -15.84
C ARG A 352 -4.94 -11.73 -16.97
N ILE A 353 -4.44 -10.50 -16.85
CA ILE A 353 -4.50 -9.48 -17.90
C ILE A 353 -3.17 -9.52 -18.67
N GLU A 354 -3.24 -9.45 -19.97
CA GLU A 354 -2.07 -9.47 -20.86
C GLU A 354 -2.15 -8.31 -21.85
N ILE A 355 -1.07 -7.55 -21.93
CA ILE A 355 -0.88 -6.49 -22.92
C ILE A 355 0.34 -6.86 -23.76
N HIS A 356 0.14 -6.93 -25.09
CA HIS A 356 1.16 -7.32 -26.05
C HIS A 356 1.38 -6.19 -27.05
N ASP A 357 2.61 -5.82 -27.28
CA ASP A 357 3.04 -4.96 -28.37
C ASP A 357 3.96 -5.70 -29.35
N ARG A 358 4.18 -5.11 -30.52
CA ARG A 358 5.12 -5.59 -31.53
C ARG A 358 6.24 -4.58 -31.76
N GLY A 359 6.69 -3.90 -30.71
CA GLY A 359 7.81 -2.97 -30.77
C GLY A 359 9.17 -3.66 -30.86
N ASP A 360 10.22 -2.87 -30.67
CA ASP A 360 11.61 -3.35 -30.76
C ASP A 360 11.98 -4.40 -29.71
N GLY A 361 11.16 -4.56 -28.67
CA GLY A 361 11.43 -5.50 -27.58
C GLY A 361 12.63 -5.08 -26.73
N ILE A 362 12.87 -5.87 -25.68
CA ILE A 362 13.88 -5.62 -24.65
C ILE A 362 14.86 -6.77 -24.65
N THR A 363 16.17 -6.49 -24.60
CA THR A 363 17.21 -7.52 -24.52
C THR A 363 17.20 -8.18 -23.12
N ALA A 364 17.67 -9.41 -23.03
CA ALA A 364 17.69 -10.17 -21.78
C ALA A 364 18.49 -9.48 -20.65
N GLU A 365 19.50 -8.70 -21.00
CA GLU A 365 20.33 -7.92 -20.09
C GLU A 365 19.53 -6.83 -19.34
N HIS A 366 18.58 -6.18 -20.02
CA HIS A 366 17.78 -5.10 -19.47
C HIS A 366 16.53 -5.58 -18.71
N LEU A 367 16.03 -6.80 -18.97
CA LEU A 367 14.80 -7.32 -18.37
C LEU A 367 14.79 -7.33 -16.83
N PRO A 368 15.88 -7.64 -16.12
CA PRO A 368 15.90 -7.57 -14.66
C PRO A 368 15.66 -6.16 -14.10
N HIS A 369 16.03 -5.13 -14.87
CA HIS A 369 16.04 -3.73 -14.46
C HIS A 369 14.81 -2.92 -14.93
N VAL A 370 13.91 -3.47 -15.74
CA VAL A 370 12.76 -2.72 -16.29
C VAL A 370 11.79 -2.22 -15.24
N PHE A 371 11.85 -2.74 -14.03
CA PHE A 371 11.06 -2.32 -12.89
C PHE A 371 11.80 -1.37 -11.94
N ASP A 372 13.08 -1.10 -12.20
CA ASP A 372 13.86 -0.17 -11.38
C ASP A 372 13.46 1.28 -11.72
N GLU A 373 13.43 2.14 -10.71
CA GLU A 373 13.07 3.54 -10.88
C GLU A 373 14.08 4.26 -11.76
N PHE A 374 13.57 5.13 -12.63
CA PHE A 374 14.37 5.94 -13.56
C PHE A 374 15.18 5.11 -14.57
N TYR A 375 14.99 3.79 -14.61
CA TYR A 375 15.67 2.93 -15.55
C TYR A 375 15.04 3.03 -16.94
N GLN A 376 15.89 3.25 -17.95
CA GLN A 376 15.52 3.33 -19.35
C GLN A 376 16.58 2.62 -20.20
N VAL A 377 16.12 1.82 -21.15
CA VAL A 377 17.00 1.25 -22.17
C VAL A 377 17.36 2.37 -23.15
N ARG A 378 18.59 2.87 -23.10
CA ARG A 378 19.11 3.90 -24.02
C ARG A 378 20.01 3.25 -25.06
N GLU A 379 19.63 3.30 -26.32
CA GLU A 379 20.55 3.01 -27.41
C GLU A 379 21.35 4.27 -27.75
N ARG A 380 22.65 4.09 -28.13
CA ARG A 380 23.53 5.21 -28.49
C ARG A 380 22.95 5.96 -29.68
N GLY A 381 22.51 7.21 -29.47
CA GLY A 381 22.00 8.10 -30.52
C GLY A 381 20.52 8.49 -30.38
N ASP A 382 19.79 7.91 -29.48
CA ASP A 382 18.36 8.19 -29.27
C ASP A 382 18.19 9.49 -28.45
N ARG A 383 18.01 10.63 -29.17
CA ARG A 383 17.74 11.95 -28.56
C ARG A 383 16.28 12.12 -28.14
N ASN A 384 15.40 11.16 -28.45
CA ASN A 384 13.94 11.23 -28.25
C ASN A 384 13.41 10.24 -27.20
N ALA A 385 14.20 9.85 -26.21
CA ALA A 385 13.71 9.01 -25.10
C ALA A 385 12.72 9.80 -24.23
N GLU A 386 11.48 9.96 -24.73
CA GLU A 386 10.38 10.54 -23.94
C GLU A 386 9.99 9.59 -22.80
N GLY A 387 10.02 10.07 -21.56
CA GLY A 387 9.55 9.36 -20.38
C GLY A 387 10.55 9.37 -19.23
N VAL A 388 10.12 8.97 -18.04
CA VAL A 388 10.88 9.11 -16.81
C VAL A 388 11.44 7.77 -16.30
N GLY A 389 10.96 6.63 -16.84
CA GLY A 389 11.34 5.31 -16.33
C GLY A 389 10.64 4.93 -15.02
N LEU A 390 9.46 5.49 -14.72
CA LEU A 390 8.72 5.22 -13.48
C LEU A 390 7.49 4.33 -13.69
N GLY A 391 6.97 4.20 -14.92
CA GLY A 391 5.69 3.53 -15.19
C GLY A 391 5.64 2.07 -14.73
N LEU A 392 6.63 1.25 -15.08
CA LEU A 392 6.68 -0.16 -14.66
C LEU A 392 7.01 -0.32 -13.18
N ALA A 393 7.79 0.59 -12.57
CA ALA A 393 8.02 0.61 -11.13
C ALA A 393 6.71 0.83 -10.36
N ILE A 394 5.86 1.75 -10.83
CA ILE A 394 4.50 1.99 -10.28
C ILE A 394 3.65 0.72 -10.44
N VAL A 395 3.64 0.10 -11.61
CA VAL A 395 2.86 -1.12 -11.88
C VAL A 395 3.25 -2.24 -10.90
N ARG A 396 4.56 -2.45 -10.66
CA ARG A 396 5.04 -3.46 -9.70
C ARG A 396 4.63 -3.15 -8.25
N ARG A 397 4.68 -1.87 -7.84
CA ARG A 397 4.23 -1.45 -6.50
C ARG A 397 2.74 -1.64 -6.29
N LEU A 398 1.92 -1.21 -7.25
CA LEU A 398 0.48 -1.40 -7.23
C LEU A 398 0.10 -2.88 -7.23
N GLY A 399 0.81 -3.71 -8.01
CA GLY A 399 0.66 -5.16 -7.99
C GLY A 399 0.89 -5.74 -6.59
N ARG A 400 2.00 -5.39 -5.94
CA ARG A 400 2.30 -5.83 -4.57
C ARG A 400 1.24 -5.38 -3.55
N LEU A 401 0.72 -4.16 -3.69
CA LEU A 401 -0.30 -3.61 -2.81
C LEU A 401 -1.63 -4.39 -2.89
N MET A 402 -1.96 -4.93 -4.08
CA MET A 402 -3.17 -5.70 -4.34
C MET A 402 -2.95 -7.23 -4.34
N ASP A 403 -1.75 -7.71 -3.98
CA ASP A 403 -1.33 -9.12 -4.03
C ASP A 403 -1.42 -9.72 -5.46
N PHE A 404 -1.07 -8.89 -6.48
CA PHE A 404 -0.97 -9.29 -7.87
C PHE A 404 0.48 -9.44 -8.30
N ASP A 405 0.77 -10.47 -9.10
CA ASP A 405 2.08 -10.65 -9.71
C ASP A 405 2.16 -9.93 -11.06
N VAL A 406 3.27 -9.25 -11.30
CA VAL A 406 3.55 -8.57 -12.58
C VAL A 406 4.80 -9.15 -13.21
N ALA A 407 4.66 -9.61 -14.46
CA ALA A 407 5.76 -10.18 -15.25
C ALA A 407 5.90 -9.47 -16.59
N VAL A 408 7.14 -9.30 -17.05
CA VAL A 408 7.47 -8.78 -18.37
C VAL A 408 8.22 -9.87 -19.15
N MET A 409 7.74 -10.18 -20.34
CA MET A 409 8.38 -11.08 -21.28
C MET A 409 8.66 -10.32 -22.58
N SER A 410 9.89 -10.26 -23.00
CA SER A 410 10.27 -9.53 -24.20
C SER A 410 11.43 -10.22 -24.92
N THR A 411 11.50 -10.00 -26.21
CA THR A 411 12.62 -10.45 -27.05
C THR A 411 12.91 -9.34 -28.05
N LYS A 412 14.16 -8.93 -28.17
CA LYS A 412 14.57 -7.89 -29.14
C LYS A 412 14.07 -8.25 -30.56
N GLY A 413 13.39 -7.29 -31.19
CA GLY A 413 12.79 -7.45 -32.53
C GLY A 413 11.45 -8.22 -32.58
N LYS A 414 10.90 -8.68 -31.44
CA LYS A 414 9.63 -9.43 -31.39
C LYS A 414 8.52 -8.75 -30.56
N GLY A 415 8.86 -7.64 -29.89
CA GLY A 415 7.94 -6.90 -29.03
C GLY A 415 7.98 -7.34 -27.55
N THR A 416 7.05 -6.78 -26.79
CA THR A 416 6.95 -6.99 -25.34
C THR A 416 5.56 -7.47 -24.95
N ARG A 417 5.52 -8.32 -23.93
CA ARG A 417 4.30 -8.81 -23.29
C ARG A 417 4.40 -8.52 -21.79
N VAL A 418 3.44 -7.76 -21.27
CA VAL A 418 3.29 -7.52 -19.85
C VAL A 418 2.08 -8.28 -19.34
N ILE A 419 2.24 -8.96 -18.21
CA ILE A 419 1.25 -9.86 -17.61
C ILE A 419 0.99 -9.40 -16.16
N ILE A 420 -0.28 -9.19 -15.83
CA ILE A 420 -0.76 -9.03 -14.45
C ILE A 420 -1.52 -10.30 -14.10
N SER A 421 -1.09 -11.03 -13.08
CA SER A 421 -1.68 -12.32 -12.64
C SER A 421 -2.06 -12.30 -11.17
N GLY A 422 -2.84 -13.31 -10.72
CA GLY A 422 -3.33 -13.37 -9.34
C GLY A 422 -4.73 -12.78 -9.15
N LEU A 423 -5.41 -12.31 -10.21
CA LEU A 423 -6.72 -11.69 -10.08
C LEU A 423 -7.80 -12.75 -9.76
N ARG A 424 -8.39 -12.67 -8.59
CA ARG A 424 -9.44 -13.57 -8.13
C ARG A 424 -10.75 -13.28 -8.87
N ILE A 425 -11.30 -14.30 -9.55
CA ILE A 425 -12.58 -14.19 -10.24
C ILE A 425 -13.71 -14.22 -9.19
N VAL A 426 -14.64 -13.27 -9.31
CA VAL A 426 -15.83 -13.15 -8.43
C VAL A 426 -17.11 -13.12 -9.27
N PRO A 427 -18.27 -13.47 -8.69
CA PRO A 427 -19.55 -13.37 -9.38
C PRO A 427 -19.88 -11.91 -9.74
N ALA A 428 -20.63 -11.73 -10.84
CA ALA A 428 -21.17 -10.42 -11.21
C ALA A 428 -22.08 -9.88 -10.09
N PRO A 429 -21.95 -8.62 -9.67
CA PRO A 429 -22.91 -8.01 -8.76
C PRO A 429 -24.28 -7.91 -9.44
N ALA A 430 -25.38 -8.08 -8.67
CA ALA A 430 -26.74 -7.93 -9.18
C ALA A 430 -26.93 -6.53 -9.76
N ALA A 431 -27.42 -6.45 -11.00
CA ALA A 431 -27.28 -5.33 -11.93
C ALA A 431 -27.78 -3.97 -11.44
N ALA A 432 -26.99 -2.93 -11.75
CA ALA A 432 -27.49 -1.56 -11.95
C ALA A 432 -27.06 -1.10 -13.35
N THR A 433 -28.01 -1.02 -14.28
CA THR A 433 -27.80 -0.59 -15.66
C THR A 433 -28.02 0.91 -15.78
N MET A 434 -27.02 1.66 -16.24
CA MET A 434 -27.23 3.01 -16.82
C MET A 434 -26.49 3.11 -18.15
N ALA A 435 -27.25 3.36 -19.20
CA ALA A 435 -26.79 3.62 -20.56
C ALA A 435 -26.41 5.09 -20.76
N ALA A 436 -25.34 5.35 -21.49
CA ALA A 436 -24.88 6.71 -21.87
C ALA A 436 -25.35 7.04 -23.29
N ALA A 437 -25.94 8.24 -23.47
CA ALA A 437 -26.34 8.81 -24.75
C ALA A 437 -25.32 9.86 -25.25
N PRO A 438 -25.23 10.15 -26.57
CA PRO A 438 -24.23 11.06 -27.16
C PRO A 438 -24.53 12.53 -26.90
N LEU A 439 -23.48 13.36 -26.84
CA LEU A 439 -23.48 14.75 -26.36
C LEU A 439 -23.61 15.79 -27.48
N PRO A 440 -24.45 16.83 -27.35
CA PRO A 440 -24.47 18.02 -28.20
C PRO A 440 -23.57 19.16 -27.69
N MET A 441 -23.37 20.20 -28.50
CA MET A 441 -22.50 21.38 -28.21
C MET A 441 -23.02 22.24 -27.04
N ALA A 442 -22.09 22.95 -26.36
CA ALA A 442 -22.42 23.84 -25.24
C ALA A 442 -23.26 25.05 -25.69
N PRO A 443 -24.26 25.49 -24.92
CA PRO A 443 -25.06 26.67 -25.27
C PRO A 443 -24.28 27.95 -24.99
N ASP A 444 -24.34 28.92 -25.94
CA ASP A 444 -23.81 30.27 -25.81
C ASP A 444 -24.55 31.06 -24.70
N GLY A 445 -23.82 31.90 -23.97
CA GLY A 445 -24.41 32.77 -22.94
C GLY A 445 -24.63 32.14 -21.57
N LEU A 446 -23.99 30.99 -21.30
CA LEU A 446 -24.06 30.30 -19.99
C LEU A 446 -23.38 31.17 -18.90
N ARG A 447 -24.07 31.45 -17.80
CA ARG A 447 -23.52 32.23 -16.68
C ARG A 447 -22.82 31.32 -15.68
N VAL A 448 -21.49 31.42 -15.66
CA VAL A 448 -20.61 30.58 -14.84
C VAL A 448 -20.05 31.40 -13.68
N LEU A 449 -20.24 30.93 -12.45
CA LEU A 449 -19.46 31.40 -11.30
C LEU A 449 -18.21 30.56 -11.21
N LEU A 450 -17.04 31.15 -11.29
CA LEU A 450 -15.75 30.52 -11.11
C LEU A 450 -15.15 30.99 -9.78
N VAL A 451 -14.80 30.04 -8.90
CA VAL A 451 -14.16 30.30 -7.60
C VAL A 451 -12.84 29.55 -7.52
N GLU A 452 -11.74 30.29 -7.49
CA GLU A 452 -10.36 29.75 -7.49
C GLU A 452 -9.46 30.76 -6.77
N ASP A 453 -8.71 30.36 -5.79
CA ASP A 453 -7.84 31.23 -4.97
C ASP A 453 -6.51 31.57 -5.66
N ASP A 454 -6.04 30.74 -6.58
CA ASP A 454 -4.90 31.03 -7.43
C ASP A 454 -5.27 31.97 -8.56
N ARG A 455 -4.64 33.16 -8.56
CA ARG A 455 -4.96 34.24 -9.52
C ARG A 455 -4.64 33.89 -10.97
N ASP A 456 -3.58 33.14 -11.21
CA ASP A 456 -3.16 32.78 -12.56
C ASP A 456 -4.10 31.72 -13.14
N VAL A 457 -4.50 30.73 -12.34
CA VAL A 457 -5.50 29.72 -12.71
C VAL A 457 -6.86 30.36 -12.89
N LEU A 458 -7.26 31.29 -12.00
CA LEU A 458 -8.51 32.05 -12.11
C LEU A 458 -8.58 32.81 -13.44
N SER A 459 -7.53 33.59 -13.77
CA SER A 459 -7.45 34.36 -14.99
C SER A 459 -7.46 33.50 -16.25
N ALA A 460 -6.68 32.44 -16.26
CA ALA A 460 -6.57 31.53 -17.40
C ALA A 460 -7.89 30.76 -17.65
N THR A 461 -8.55 30.30 -16.59
CA THR A 461 -9.82 29.58 -16.67
C THR A 461 -10.94 30.53 -17.12
N THR A 462 -10.95 31.77 -16.62
CA THR A 462 -11.89 32.81 -17.06
C THR A 462 -11.78 33.02 -18.56
N LEU A 463 -10.57 33.28 -19.05
CA LEU A 463 -10.33 33.52 -20.48
C LEU A 463 -10.76 32.33 -21.34
N LEU A 464 -10.54 31.11 -20.88
CA LEU A 464 -10.96 29.90 -21.59
C LEU A 464 -12.48 29.76 -21.67
N LEU A 465 -13.20 30.01 -20.57
CA LEU A 465 -14.65 29.91 -20.50
C LEU A 465 -15.33 31.03 -21.35
N GLU A 466 -14.79 32.27 -21.31
CA GLU A 466 -15.27 33.37 -22.14
C GLU A 466 -15.11 33.08 -23.63
N LYS A 467 -13.98 32.46 -24.05
CA LYS A 467 -13.79 31.97 -25.42
C LYS A 467 -14.81 30.91 -25.86
N TRP A 468 -15.36 30.16 -24.93
CA TRP A 468 -16.43 29.21 -25.22
C TRP A 468 -17.84 29.83 -25.21
N GLY A 469 -17.93 31.16 -25.10
CA GLY A 469 -19.20 31.91 -25.12
C GLY A 469 -19.88 31.99 -23.75
N CYS A 470 -19.19 31.65 -22.64
CA CYS A 470 -19.73 31.78 -21.30
C CYS A 470 -19.63 33.24 -20.79
N ILE A 471 -20.57 33.62 -19.93
CA ILE A 471 -20.51 34.88 -19.14
C ILE A 471 -19.96 34.50 -17.77
N VAL A 472 -18.70 34.88 -17.46
CA VAL A 472 -18.00 34.41 -16.28
C VAL A 472 -17.97 35.48 -15.20
N GLN A 473 -18.40 35.12 -13.99
CA GLN A 473 -18.09 35.85 -12.76
C GLN A 473 -16.96 35.09 -12.04
N ALA A 474 -15.76 35.70 -11.98
CA ALA A 474 -14.57 35.11 -11.40
C ALA A 474 -14.27 35.71 -10.02
N GLU A 475 -14.19 34.89 -9.00
CA GLU A 475 -13.99 35.30 -7.61
C GLU A 475 -12.89 34.48 -6.95
N PRO A 476 -11.97 35.06 -6.14
CA PRO A 476 -10.96 34.33 -5.40
C PRO A 476 -11.50 33.61 -4.15
N SER A 477 -12.77 33.85 -3.80
CA SER A 477 -13.45 33.27 -2.65
C SER A 477 -14.96 33.21 -2.88
N PRO A 478 -15.73 32.40 -2.14
CA PRO A 478 -17.19 32.35 -2.31
C PRO A 478 -17.83 33.72 -2.23
N PRO A 479 -18.78 34.06 -3.15
CA PRO A 479 -19.42 35.36 -3.24
C PRO A 479 -20.24 35.67 -1.99
N ARG A 480 -20.40 36.94 -1.69
CA ARG A 480 -21.21 37.40 -0.54
C ARG A 480 -22.64 37.80 -0.95
N GLU A 481 -22.85 38.12 -2.22
CA GLU A 481 -24.12 38.56 -2.74
C GLU A 481 -24.73 37.55 -3.70
N PRO A 482 -26.05 37.35 -3.70
CA PRO A 482 -26.72 36.47 -4.61
C PRO A 482 -26.69 37.00 -6.05
N ALA A 483 -26.38 36.13 -7.01
CA ALA A 483 -26.52 36.40 -8.42
C ALA A 483 -27.13 35.19 -9.15
N ASN A 484 -27.47 35.38 -10.42
CA ASN A 484 -28.16 34.31 -11.16
C ASN A 484 -27.15 33.48 -11.98
N TRP A 485 -26.42 32.58 -11.31
CA TRP A 485 -25.46 31.68 -11.92
C TRP A 485 -26.14 30.43 -12.44
N ASP A 486 -25.79 29.98 -13.62
CA ASP A 486 -26.29 28.71 -14.20
C ASP A 486 -25.46 27.50 -13.74
N ILE A 487 -24.15 27.66 -13.60
CA ILE A 487 -23.20 26.64 -13.14
C ILE A 487 -22.17 27.29 -12.23
N LEU A 488 -21.72 26.52 -11.20
CA LEU A 488 -20.55 26.84 -10.37
C LEU A 488 -19.38 25.96 -10.78
N ILE A 489 -18.20 26.54 -10.97
CA ILE A 489 -16.92 25.85 -11.05
C ILE A 489 -16.09 26.31 -9.85
N THR A 490 -15.61 25.39 -9.02
CA THR A 490 -14.85 25.75 -7.82
C THR A 490 -13.63 24.85 -7.66
N ASP A 491 -12.53 25.43 -7.19
CA ASP A 491 -11.46 24.61 -6.64
C ASP A 491 -11.92 23.93 -5.35
N PHE A 492 -11.35 22.77 -5.06
CA PHE A 492 -11.61 22.06 -3.80
C PHE A 492 -10.93 22.75 -2.63
N ASP A 493 -9.68 23.22 -2.79
CA ASP A 493 -8.90 23.93 -1.77
C ASP A 493 -8.93 25.43 -2.02
N LEU A 494 -9.73 26.15 -1.27
CA LEU A 494 -9.92 27.61 -1.41
C LEU A 494 -9.14 28.45 -0.38
N GLY A 495 -8.05 27.88 0.17
CA GLY A 495 -7.27 28.54 1.20
C GLY A 495 -7.99 28.72 2.54
N GLY A 496 -7.24 28.96 3.65
CA GLY A 496 -7.81 29.31 4.95
C GLY A 496 -8.76 28.31 5.58
N LYS A 497 -8.61 27.00 5.31
CA LYS A 497 -9.48 25.88 5.77
C LYS A 497 -10.87 25.82 5.12
N ARG A 498 -11.10 26.50 4.02
CA ARG A 498 -12.38 26.40 3.27
C ARG A 498 -12.24 25.39 2.14
N THR A 499 -13.27 24.58 1.96
CA THR A 499 -13.30 23.57 0.89
C THR A 499 -14.27 23.96 -0.22
N GLY A 500 -14.12 23.35 -1.40
CA GLY A 500 -15.10 23.47 -2.48
C GLY A 500 -16.49 23.01 -2.06
N ALA A 501 -16.60 22.06 -1.11
CA ALA A 501 -17.89 21.65 -0.54
C ALA A 501 -18.57 22.79 0.22
N ASP A 502 -17.81 23.56 1.01
CA ASP A 502 -18.30 24.75 1.72
C ASP A 502 -18.74 25.84 0.73
N CYS A 503 -17.98 26.01 -0.35
CA CYS A 503 -18.31 26.93 -1.43
C CYS A 503 -19.64 26.56 -2.08
N ILE A 504 -19.84 25.31 -2.45
CA ILE A 504 -21.10 24.80 -3.04
C ILE A 504 -22.28 25.06 -2.10
N ALA A 505 -22.13 24.74 -0.82
CA ALA A 505 -23.17 24.96 0.18
C ALA A 505 -23.54 26.46 0.31
N THR A 506 -22.52 27.33 0.32
CA THR A 506 -22.69 28.79 0.39
C THR A 506 -23.43 29.33 -0.84
N VAL A 507 -23.00 28.94 -2.04
CA VAL A 507 -23.59 29.38 -3.30
C VAL A 507 -25.04 28.90 -3.45
N ARG A 508 -25.33 27.65 -3.11
CA ARG A 508 -26.70 27.08 -3.12
C ARG A 508 -27.63 27.80 -2.14
N LYS A 509 -27.11 28.17 -0.96
CA LYS A 509 -27.84 28.94 0.05
C LYS A 509 -28.16 30.36 -0.45
N LEU A 510 -27.18 31.04 -1.06
CA LEU A 510 -27.36 32.40 -1.63
C LEU A 510 -28.32 32.40 -2.82
N ALA A 511 -28.20 31.43 -3.71
CA ALA A 511 -29.04 31.32 -4.89
C ALA A 511 -30.46 30.80 -4.59
N GLN A 512 -30.72 30.28 -3.38
CA GLN A 512 -31.97 29.63 -2.96
C GLN A 512 -32.43 28.50 -3.93
N ARG A 513 -31.47 27.86 -4.61
CA ARG A 513 -31.73 26.76 -5.56
C ARG A 513 -30.51 25.86 -5.68
N GLN A 514 -30.71 24.63 -6.20
CA GLN A 514 -29.64 23.69 -6.52
C GLN A 514 -28.88 24.16 -7.77
N VAL A 515 -27.79 24.90 -7.55
CA VAL A 515 -26.88 25.28 -8.64
C VAL A 515 -26.00 24.06 -8.96
N PRO A 516 -25.98 23.59 -10.23
CA PRO A 516 -25.05 22.55 -10.65
C PRO A 516 -23.62 23.01 -10.43
N ALA A 517 -22.75 22.09 -9.96
CA ALA A 517 -21.38 22.43 -9.63
C ALA A 517 -20.38 21.47 -10.29
N ILE A 518 -19.18 21.97 -10.58
CA ILE A 518 -17.97 21.21 -10.97
C ILE A 518 -16.91 21.53 -9.93
N VAL A 519 -16.24 20.51 -9.41
CA VAL A 519 -15.12 20.68 -8.49
C VAL A 519 -13.83 20.33 -9.21
N MET A 520 -12.85 21.23 -9.17
CA MET A 520 -11.49 20.99 -9.64
C MET A 520 -10.61 20.62 -8.43
N THR A 521 -9.73 19.65 -8.54
CA THR A 521 -8.88 19.24 -7.40
C THR A 521 -7.48 18.85 -7.83
N GLY A 522 -6.51 19.22 -6.99
CA GLY A 522 -5.15 18.68 -7.04
C GLY A 522 -4.96 17.40 -6.22
N HIS A 523 -5.95 17.01 -5.41
CA HIS A 523 -5.92 15.86 -4.52
C HIS A 523 -6.53 14.61 -5.16
N ASP A 524 -6.42 13.47 -4.43
CA ASP A 524 -7.09 12.24 -4.82
C ASP A 524 -8.60 12.42 -4.94
N GLU A 525 -9.15 12.10 -6.11
CA GLU A 525 -10.59 12.19 -6.38
C GLU A 525 -11.43 11.39 -5.37
N GLY A 526 -10.92 10.25 -4.89
CA GLY A 526 -11.61 9.39 -3.92
C GLY A 526 -11.83 10.11 -2.59
N ARG A 527 -10.83 10.85 -2.11
CA ARG A 527 -10.92 11.66 -0.90
C ARG A 527 -11.91 12.81 -1.07
N VAL A 528 -11.81 13.53 -2.19
CA VAL A 528 -12.72 14.65 -2.50
C VAL A 528 -14.16 14.18 -2.61
N ARG A 529 -14.40 13.03 -3.27
CA ARG A 529 -15.74 12.43 -3.36
C ARG A 529 -16.32 12.03 -2.01
N ALA A 530 -15.49 11.57 -1.07
CA ALA A 530 -15.93 11.23 0.29
C ALA A 530 -16.36 12.45 1.11
N GLU A 531 -15.81 13.63 0.81
CA GLU A 531 -16.16 14.89 1.48
C GLU A 531 -17.37 15.60 0.80
N LEU A 532 -17.67 15.27 -0.46
CA LEU A 532 -18.83 15.78 -1.18
C LEU A 532 -20.08 14.95 -0.82
N VAL A 533 -21.08 15.59 -0.24
CA VAL A 533 -22.37 14.96 0.14
C VAL A 533 -23.19 14.49 -1.08
N ASP A 534 -22.96 15.07 -2.26
CA ASP A 534 -23.70 14.80 -3.50
C ASP A 534 -22.78 14.10 -4.51
N GLU A 535 -22.94 12.78 -4.66
CA GLU A 535 -22.19 11.94 -5.62
C GLU A 535 -22.35 12.36 -7.10
N ARG A 536 -23.32 13.23 -7.42
CA ARG A 536 -23.59 13.69 -8.79
C ARG A 536 -22.70 14.84 -9.23
N ILE A 537 -21.94 15.45 -8.32
CA ILE A 537 -21.03 16.56 -8.63
C ILE A 537 -19.80 15.99 -9.35
N PRO A 538 -19.52 16.41 -10.59
CA PRO A 538 -18.30 16.05 -11.29
C PRO A 538 -17.08 16.59 -10.58
N VAL A 539 -16.05 15.75 -10.44
CA VAL A 539 -14.74 16.12 -9.91
C VAL A 539 -13.73 15.99 -11.04
N LEU A 540 -12.97 17.03 -11.31
CA LEU A 540 -11.93 17.11 -12.34
C LEU A 540 -10.55 17.23 -11.68
N ALA A 541 -9.63 16.33 -12.01
CA ALA A 541 -8.27 16.38 -11.51
C ALA A 541 -7.43 17.46 -12.20
N LYS A 542 -6.78 18.35 -11.44
CA LYS A 542 -5.78 19.30 -11.96
C LYS A 542 -4.48 18.58 -12.36
N PRO A 543 -3.88 18.87 -13.53
CA PRO A 543 -4.28 19.87 -14.50
C PRO A 543 -5.49 19.42 -15.32
N VAL A 544 -6.55 20.25 -15.33
CA VAL A 544 -7.78 19.94 -16.05
C VAL A 544 -7.56 20.14 -17.55
N ARG A 545 -7.90 19.12 -18.35
CA ARG A 545 -7.84 19.26 -19.82
C ARG A 545 -9.00 20.10 -20.33
N PRO A 546 -8.77 21.12 -21.19
CA PRO A 546 -9.83 21.96 -21.72
C PRO A 546 -11.00 21.16 -22.36
N ALA A 547 -10.69 20.10 -23.11
CA ALA A 547 -11.70 19.23 -23.70
C ALA A 547 -12.59 18.52 -22.67
N GLU A 548 -12.00 18.10 -21.55
CA GLU A 548 -12.70 17.43 -20.44
C GLU A 548 -13.62 18.41 -19.70
N MET A 549 -13.12 19.60 -19.37
CA MET A 549 -13.91 20.68 -18.77
C MET A 549 -15.08 21.05 -19.66
N ARG A 550 -14.86 21.21 -20.97
CA ARG A 550 -15.91 21.54 -21.95
C ARG A 550 -16.99 20.47 -22.02
N ALA A 551 -16.62 19.20 -22.03
CA ALA A 551 -17.56 18.08 -22.06
C ALA A 551 -18.44 18.01 -20.80
N VAL A 552 -17.85 18.20 -19.62
CA VAL A 552 -18.59 18.22 -18.33
C VAL A 552 -19.50 19.43 -18.25
N LEU A 553 -19.00 20.62 -18.63
CA LEU A 553 -19.78 21.86 -18.66
C LEU A 553 -21.02 21.72 -19.56
N THR A 554 -20.85 21.20 -20.77
CA THR A 554 -21.94 20.96 -21.72
C THR A 554 -22.98 19.99 -21.16
N THR A 555 -22.53 18.90 -20.51
CA THR A 555 -23.43 17.92 -19.91
C THR A 555 -24.30 18.52 -18.81
N LEU A 556 -23.70 19.35 -17.95
CA LEU A 556 -24.42 20.00 -16.85
C LEU A 556 -25.36 21.09 -17.37
N ALA A 557 -24.95 21.87 -18.38
CA ALA A 557 -25.78 22.88 -18.99
C ALA A 557 -27.07 22.28 -19.60
N LEU A 558 -26.97 21.16 -20.27
CA LEU A 558 -28.13 20.45 -20.84
C LEU A 558 -29.08 19.91 -19.76
N ARG A 559 -28.54 19.41 -18.65
CA ARG A 559 -29.34 18.97 -17.50
C ARG A 559 -30.03 20.14 -16.82
N ALA A 560 -29.39 21.29 -16.71
CA ALA A 560 -29.97 22.51 -16.16
C ALA A 560 -31.11 23.06 -17.05
N ALA A 561 -30.95 22.98 -18.37
CA ALA A 561 -32.00 23.42 -19.33
C ALA A 561 -33.25 22.52 -19.30
N THR A 562 -33.12 21.23 -19.00
CA THR A 562 -34.26 20.31 -18.89
C THR A 562 -35.06 20.49 -17.58
N THR A 563 -34.47 21.09 -16.54
CA THR A 563 -35.10 21.29 -15.22
C THR A 563 -35.76 22.67 -15.04
N LEU A 564 -35.57 23.58 -15.97
CA LEU A 564 -36.17 24.96 -15.94
C LEU A 564 -37.15 25.10 -17.13
N PRO A 565 -38.49 24.92 -16.96
CA PRO A 565 -39.45 25.20 -18.02
C PRO A 565 -39.56 26.73 -18.24
N GLY A 566 -38.99 27.24 -19.36
CA GLY A 566 -39.25 28.60 -19.78
C GLY A 566 -38.17 29.36 -20.56
N ARG A 567 -37.00 28.78 -20.85
CA ARG A 567 -35.95 29.42 -21.65
C ARG A 567 -35.75 28.70 -22.98
N LYS A 568 -36.28 29.28 -24.08
CA LYS A 568 -35.87 28.92 -25.44
C LYS A 568 -34.41 29.39 -25.61
N ILE A 569 -33.50 28.46 -25.72
CA ILE A 569 -32.11 28.70 -26.14
C ILE A 569 -32.17 28.81 -27.66
N SER A 570 -31.95 30.02 -28.19
CA SER A 570 -31.80 30.30 -29.60
C SER A 570 -30.43 29.83 -30.11
#